data_363d42c102e16784b3204d3fe498f986
#
_entry.id   363d42c102e16784b3204d3fe498f986
#
_cell.length_a   1.000
_cell.length_b   1.000
_cell.length_c   1.000
_cell.angle_alpha   90.00
_cell.angle_beta   90.00
_cell.angle_gamma   90.00
#
_symmetry.space_group_name_H-M   'P 1'
#
loop_
_entity.id
_entity.type
_entity.pdbx_description
1 polymer ?
#
loop_
_entity_poly.entity_id
_entity_poly.type
_entity_poly.pdbx_seq_one_letter_code
_entity_poly.pdbx_strand_id
1 'polypeptide(L)' 'MARNFMTNTVNNIFGHHNRISLLEAIHGCKSSSELRHVYVAWAQALETNATGKKRLPELREKLFAVL' A
#
# COMPACT_ATOMS: atom_id res chain seq x y z
N MET A 1 2.33 9.85 -7.26
CA MET A 1 2.05 8.61 -8.00
C MET A 1 2.13 7.37 -7.11
N ALA A 2 3.25 7.13 -6.44
CA ALA A 2 3.38 5.97 -5.56
C ALA A 2 2.34 5.98 -4.44
N ARG A 3 2.13 7.12 -3.83
CA ARG A 3 1.17 7.28 -2.75
C ARG A 3 -0.25 6.96 -3.19
N ASN A 4 -0.64 7.46 -4.37
CA ASN A 4 -1.96 7.17 -4.91
C ASN A 4 -2.11 5.68 -5.27
N PHE A 5 -1.06 5.08 -5.78
CA PHE A 5 -1.04 3.65 -6.10
C PHE A 5 -1.28 2.82 -4.85
N MET A 6 -0.59 3.13 -3.76
CA MET A 6 -0.75 2.42 -2.50
C MET A 6 -2.16 2.58 -1.94
N THR A 7 -2.69 3.79 -1.97
CA THR A 7 -4.05 4.08 -1.51
C THR A 7 -5.08 3.32 -2.32
N ASN A 8 -4.98 3.37 -3.63
CA ASN A 8 -5.93 2.67 -4.52
C ASN A 8 -5.88 1.17 -4.31
N THR A 9 -4.68 0.61 -4.11
CA THR A 9 -4.52 -0.82 -3.87
C THR A 9 -5.24 -1.24 -2.59
N VAL A 10 -5.05 -0.48 -1.52
CA VAL A 10 -5.71 -0.78 -0.23
C VAL A 10 -7.23 -0.73 -0.40
N ASN A 11 -7.74 0.30 -1.05
CA ASN A 11 -9.18 0.44 -1.26
C ASN A 11 -9.75 -0.68 -2.14
N ASN A 12 -9.01 -1.14 -3.13
CA ASN A 12 -9.47 -2.22 -4.01
C ASN A 12 -9.48 -3.56 -3.32
N ILE A 13 -8.53 -3.82 -2.43
CA ILE A 13 -8.39 -5.12 -1.77
C ILE A 13 -9.24 -5.20 -0.50
N PHE A 14 -9.22 -4.16 0.33
CA PHE A 14 -9.90 -4.15 1.62
C PHE A 14 -11.23 -3.40 1.60
N GLY A 15 -11.48 -2.61 0.57
CA GLY A 15 -12.65 -1.74 0.50
C GLY A 15 -12.40 -0.42 1.22
N HIS A 16 -13.28 0.54 0.94
CA HIS A 16 -13.19 1.87 1.54
C HIS A 16 -13.42 1.80 3.05
N HIS A 17 -12.64 2.57 3.79
CA HIS A 17 -12.74 2.72 5.26
C HIS A 17 -12.35 1.50 6.08
N ASN A 18 -11.80 0.44 5.46
CA ASN A 18 -11.41 -0.76 6.20
C ASN A 18 -9.98 -0.71 6.76
N ARG A 19 -9.13 0.14 6.21
CA ARG A 19 -7.74 0.28 6.68
C ARG A 19 -7.39 1.76 6.82
N ILE A 20 -8.18 2.47 7.61
CA ILE A 20 -8.03 3.93 7.78
C ILE A 20 -6.66 4.29 8.32
N SER A 21 -6.16 3.57 9.33
CA SER A 21 -4.84 3.85 9.91
C SER A 21 -3.73 3.74 8.87
N LEU A 22 -3.80 2.72 8.02
CA LEU A 22 -2.83 2.53 6.96
C LEU A 22 -2.94 3.64 5.91
N LEU A 23 -4.15 4.01 5.54
CA LEU A 23 -4.38 5.10 4.58
C LEU A 23 -3.85 6.43 5.12
N GLU A 24 -4.06 6.71 6.41
CA GLU A 24 -3.53 7.91 7.04
C GLU A 24 -2.00 7.93 7.03
N ALA A 25 -1.37 6.78 7.29
CA ALA A 25 0.08 6.67 7.24
C ALA A 25 0.60 6.96 5.84
N ILE A 26 -0.07 6.45 4.81
CA ILE A 26 0.30 6.70 3.41
C ILE A 26 0.17 8.20 3.08
N HIS A 27 -0.97 8.79 3.46
CA HIS A 27 -1.23 10.21 3.17
C HIS A 27 -0.30 11.15 3.91
N GLY A 28 0.21 10.72 5.07
CA GLY A 28 1.17 11.50 5.84
C GLY A 28 2.58 11.52 5.27
N CYS A 29 2.87 10.66 4.30
CA CYS A 29 4.21 10.59 3.71
C CYS A 29 4.49 11.80 2.82
N LYS A 30 5.66 12.40 3.01
CA LYS A 30 6.09 13.58 2.27
C LYS A 30 7.24 13.29 1.30
N SER A 31 7.84 12.10 1.39
CA SER A 31 8.98 11.72 0.56
C SER A 31 8.94 10.24 0.24
N SER A 32 9.74 9.82 -0.75
CA SER A 32 9.88 8.40 -1.10
C SER A 32 10.45 7.60 0.05
N SER A 33 11.31 8.21 0.85
CA SER A 33 11.90 7.56 2.03
C SER A 33 10.82 7.19 3.04
N GLU A 34 9.90 8.11 3.31
CA GLU A 34 8.78 7.85 4.22
C GLU A 34 7.84 6.78 3.66
N LEU A 35 7.59 6.80 2.36
CA LEU A 35 6.77 5.78 1.71
C LEU A 35 7.39 4.40 1.83
N ARG A 36 8.73 4.30 1.77
CA ARG A 36 9.43 3.02 1.95
C ARG A 36 9.25 2.47 3.35
N HIS A 37 9.19 3.34 4.35
CA HIS A 37 8.90 2.91 5.72
C HIS A 37 7.47 2.41 5.85
N VAL A 38 6.52 3.12 5.26
CA VAL A 38 5.12 2.71 5.27
C VAL A 38 4.90 1.45 4.42
N TYR A 39 5.74 1.23 3.41
CA TYR A 39 5.65 0.04 2.56
C TYR A 39 5.63 -1.25 3.38
N VAL A 40 6.42 -1.34 4.42
CA VAL A 40 6.48 -2.55 5.24
C VAL A 40 5.09 -2.85 5.84
N ALA A 41 4.45 -1.84 6.41
CA ALA A 41 3.10 -1.99 6.95
C ALA A 41 2.08 -2.30 5.85
N TRP A 42 2.21 -1.65 4.71
CA TRP A 42 1.34 -1.87 3.55
C TRP A 42 1.45 -3.32 3.06
N ALA A 43 2.67 -3.82 2.90
CA ALA A 43 2.89 -5.19 2.46
C ALA A 43 2.37 -6.21 3.49
N GLN A 44 2.61 -5.97 4.77
CA GLN A 44 2.09 -6.83 5.82
C GLN A 44 0.57 -6.86 5.84
N ALA A 45 -0.07 -5.72 5.65
CA ALA A 45 -1.53 -5.66 5.58
C ALA A 45 -2.05 -6.47 4.38
N LEU A 46 -1.41 -6.36 3.24
CA LEU A 46 -1.80 -7.12 2.05
C LEU A 46 -1.66 -8.63 2.28
N GLU A 47 -0.64 -9.05 3.03
CA GLU A 47 -0.42 -10.45 3.33
C GLU A 47 -1.52 -11.05 4.21
N THR A 48 -2.26 -10.24 4.95
CA THR A 48 -3.37 -10.71 5.77
C THR A 48 -4.63 -11.02 4.96
N ASN A 49 -4.66 -10.61 3.70
CA ASN A 49 -5.78 -10.82 2.80
C ASN A 49 -5.36 -11.79 1.69
N ALA A 50 -6.19 -12.80 1.41
CA ALA A 50 -5.85 -13.82 0.41
C ALA A 50 -5.59 -13.21 -0.97
N THR A 51 -6.44 -12.27 -1.40
CA THR A 51 -6.27 -11.58 -2.67
C THR A 51 -5.01 -10.70 -2.66
N GLY A 52 -4.79 -9.98 -1.57
CA GLY A 52 -3.62 -9.13 -1.41
C GLY A 52 -2.33 -9.93 -1.44
N LYS A 53 -2.29 -11.03 -0.71
CA LYS A 53 -1.13 -11.90 -0.67
C LYS A 53 -0.81 -12.47 -2.05
N LYS A 54 -1.83 -12.89 -2.78
CA LYS A 54 -1.68 -13.45 -4.12
C LYS A 54 -1.12 -12.43 -5.10
N ARG A 55 -1.56 -11.17 -4.99
CA ARG A 55 -1.17 -10.10 -5.90
C ARG A 55 0.05 -9.32 -5.42
N LEU A 56 0.51 -9.56 -4.22
CA LEU A 56 1.59 -8.75 -3.62
C LEU A 56 2.85 -8.68 -4.48
N PRO A 57 3.37 -9.76 -5.06
CA PRO A 57 4.57 -9.67 -5.90
C PRO A 57 4.39 -8.71 -7.08
N GLU A 58 3.25 -8.76 -7.74
CA GLU A 58 2.91 -7.87 -8.85
C GLU A 58 2.77 -6.43 -8.39
N LEU A 59 2.03 -6.23 -7.31
CA LEU A 59 1.79 -4.89 -6.77
C LEU A 59 3.09 -4.25 -6.28
N ARG A 60 3.94 -5.03 -5.64
CA ARG A 60 5.24 -4.56 -5.17
C ARG A 60 6.12 -4.10 -6.32
N GLU A 61 6.15 -4.88 -7.39
CA GLU A 61 6.94 -4.55 -8.57
C GLU A 61 6.47 -3.24 -9.20
N LYS A 62 5.16 -3.09 -9.34
CA LYS A 62 4.57 -1.86 -9.88
C LYS A 62 4.84 -0.66 -8.99
N LEU A 63 4.79 -0.85 -7.68
CA LEU A 63 5.06 0.23 -6.74
C LEU A 63 6.52 0.70 -6.86
N PHE A 64 7.45 -0.23 -6.89
CA PHE A 64 8.86 0.12 -6.99
C PHE A 64 9.21 0.80 -8.32
N ALA A 65 8.43 0.57 -9.36
CA ALA A 65 8.63 1.25 -10.64
C ALA A 65 8.31 2.75 -10.55
N VAL A 66 7.47 3.16 -9.60
CA VAL A 66 7.07 4.57 -9.44
C VAL A 66 7.64 5.23 -8.18
N LEU A 67 8.33 4.46 -7.35
CA LEU A 67 9.08 5.02 -6.24
C LEU A 67 10.43 5.57 -6.75
#